data_aa26c04c906e28777c677973713bb899
#
_entry.id   aa26c04c906e28777c677973713bb899
#
_cell.length_a   1.000
_cell.length_b   1.000
_cell.length_c   1.000
_cell.angle_alpha   90.00
_cell.angle_beta   90.00
_cell.angle_gamma   90.00
#
_symmetry.space_group_name_H-M   'P 1'
#
loop_
_entity.id
_entity.type
_entity.pdbx_description
1 polymer ?
#
loop_
_entity_poly.entity_id
_entity_poly.type
_entity_poly.pdbx_seq_one_letter_code
_entity_poly.pdbx_strand_id
1 'polypeptide(L)'
;MSIMSRHRRGRLRRALRSGVSFFAAGTLLASTAEPVLALPQGGQVAAGDAQIASNAAEMAIHQNSQNAVINWQSFNIAAGERVSVLQPNAQAALLNRVLGSNPSEIFGQLQANGRVFLVNPAGVYFAPGAQVDAGAIIASTMNITNADFMAGRYNFVGTEHGGKVINKASLAAQNGGLIALLGKDVVNEGVVVAKKGTAALAAGEAVTLDFGGDGKVEVVPTKAALEQAVTNKGLVEADGGLVFMSAATGDALTRSAVNQEGIVRAASLDGAAGSVRMTANDVRLAAGSVTDVSGAKAGT
;
A
#
# COMPACT_ATOMS: atom_id res chain seq x y z
N MET A 1 -12.69 87.89 -43.72
CA MET A 1 -13.72 88.69 -42.95
C MET A 1 -13.60 88.15 -41.54
N SER A 2 -12.77 88.78 -40.69
CA SER A 2 -13.16 89.69 -39.63
C SER A 2 -13.92 88.95 -38.53
N ILE A 3 -13.60 88.93 -37.27
CA ILE A 3 -13.06 89.87 -36.30
C ILE A 3 -12.82 89.10 -34.98
N MET A 4 -11.68 89.28 -34.30
CA MET A 4 -11.43 89.77 -32.94
C MET A 4 -12.36 89.19 -31.84
N SER A 5 -11.98 88.91 -30.65
CA SER A 5 -10.93 89.23 -29.69
C SER A 5 -11.47 88.86 -28.30
N ARG A 6 -10.78 88.40 -27.35
CA ARG A 6 -10.28 89.09 -26.16
C ARG A 6 -10.00 88.17 -24.98
N HIS A 7 -8.87 88.41 -24.44
CA HIS A 7 -8.34 88.00 -23.16
C HIS A 7 -9.32 88.06 -21.98
N ARG A 8 -9.18 87.07 -21.07
CA ARG A 8 -9.07 87.40 -19.62
C ARG A 8 -8.27 86.36 -18.85
N ARG A 9 -7.24 86.83 -18.22
CA ARG A 9 -6.41 86.15 -17.23
C ARG A 9 -7.21 85.89 -15.97
N GLY A 10 -7.11 84.73 -15.37
CA GLY A 10 -7.68 84.41 -14.07
C GLY A 10 -6.73 83.41 -13.29
N ARG A 11 -6.31 83.94 -12.19
CA ARG A 11 -5.23 83.53 -11.29
C ARG A 11 -5.25 82.04 -10.85
N LEU A 12 -4.05 81.47 -10.72
CA LEU A 12 -3.70 80.28 -9.93
C LEU A 12 -4.29 80.36 -8.52
N ARG A 13 -4.92 79.26 -8.09
CA ARG A 13 -4.95 78.87 -6.69
C ARG A 13 -4.45 77.39 -6.60
N ARG A 14 -3.25 77.26 -6.07
CA ARG A 14 -2.71 76.02 -5.62
C ARG A 14 -3.55 75.47 -4.43
N ALA A 15 -4.24 74.37 -4.58
CA ALA A 15 -4.76 73.64 -3.46
C ALA A 15 -3.84 72.46 -3.24
N LEU A 16 -3.07 72.43 -2.13
CA LEU A 16 -2.40 71.25 -1.60
C LEU A 16 -3.49 70.27 -1.21
N ARG A 17 -3.53 69.12 -1.88
CA ARG A 17 -4.22 67.95 -1.38
C ARG A 17 -3.18 67.04 -0.77
N SER A 18 -3.16 67.03 0.56
CA SER A 18 -2.50 66.01 1.37
C SER A 18 -3.11 64.64 1.05
N GLY A 19 -2.35 63.80 0.33
CA GLY A 19 -2.71 62.42 0.10
C GLY A 19 -2.44 61.62 1.37
N VAL A 20 -3.49 61.16 2.02
CA VAL A 20 -3.39 60.15 3.08
C VAL A 20 -3.31 58.82 2.38
N SER A 21 -2.10 58.22 2.37
CA SER A 21 -1.91 56.82 1.91
C SER A 21 -2.43 55.90 3.00
N PHE A 22 -3.57 55.29 2.75
CA PHE A 22 -4.01 54.13 3.53
C PHE A 22 -3.16 52.91 3.13
N PHE A 23 -2.18 52.58 3.94
CA PHE A 23 -1.59 51.24 3.89
C PHE A 23 -2.65 50.24 4.41
N ALA A 24 -3.31 49.53 3.51
CA ALA A 24 -4.08 48.35 3.84
C ALA A 24 -3.07 47.23 4.18
N ALA A 25 -2.83 47.02 5.46
CA ALA A 25 -2.13 45.81 5.93
C ALA A 25 -3.04 44.61 5.66
N GLY A 26 -2.83 43.97 4.52
CA GLY A 26 -3.44 42.68 4.23
C GLY A 26 -2.87 41.64 5.18
N THR A 27 -3.62 41.27 6.20
CA THR A 27 -3.35 40.09 7.03
C THR A 27 -3.51 38.88 6.14
N LEU A 28 -2.36 38.29 5.75
CA LEU A 28 -2.33 36.97 5.13
C LEU A 28 -2.77 35.99 6.22
N LEU A 29 -4.03 35.57 6.20
CA LEU A 29 -4.49 34.40 6.96
C LEU A 29 -3.84 33.20 6.32
N ALA A 30 -2.70 32.75 6.88
CA ALA A 30 -2.18 31.44 6.60
C ALA A 30 -3.23 30.43 7.09
N SER A 31 -4.02 29.90 6.17
CA SER A 31 -4.87 28.75 6.44
C SER A 31 -3.93 27.59 6.76
N THR A 32 -3.71 27.31 8.02
CA THR A 32 -3.15 26.04 8.46
C THR A 32 -4.23 25.00 8.14
N ALA A 33 -4.11 24.33 7.00
CA ALA A 33 -4.89 23.13 6.76
C ALA A 33 -4.54 22.15 7.89
N GLU A 34 -5.46 22.00 8.84
CA GLU A 34 -5.33 20.94 9.82
C GLU A 34 -5.27 19.62 9.07
N PRO A 35 -4.37 18.69 9.45
CA PRO A 35 -4.34 17.37 8.83
C PRO A 35 -5.73 16.76 9.00
N VAL A 36 -6.38 16.48 7.89
CA VAL A 36 -7.63 15.72 7.91
C VAL A 36 -7.27 14.34 8.43
N LEU A 37 -7.58 14.08 9.70
CA LEU A 37 -7.41 12.77 10.32
C LEU A 37 -8.26 11.78 9.53
N ALA A 38 -7.67 10.67 9.11
CA ALA A 38 -8.29 9.74 8.18
C ALA A 38 -8.16 8.30 8.66
N LEU A 39 -8.24 8.06 9.99
CA LEU A 39 -8.34 6.70 10.53
C LEU A 39 -9.45 5.91 9.83
N PRO A 40 -9.37 4.58 9.76
CA PRO A 40 -10.41 3.74 9.16
C PRO A 40 -11.81 4.06 9.68
N GLN A 41 -12.78 4.15 8.77
CA GLN A 41 -14.15 4.59 9.08
C GLN A 41 -15.18 3.51 8.82
N GLY A 42 -16.25 3.51 9.63
CA GLY A 42 -17.42 2.65 9.41
C GLY A 42 -17.16 1.16 9.63
N GLY A 43 -16.21 0.83 10.52
CA GLY A 43 -15.85 -0.56 10.82
C GLY A 43 -17.00 -1.35 11.44
N GLN A 44 -17.33 -2.48 10.82
CA GLN A 44 -18.34 -3.44 11.29
C GLN A 44 -17.76 -4.85 11.30
N VAL A 45 -17.78 -5.52 12.43
CA VAL A 45 -17.38 -6.93 12.55
C VAL A 45 -18.39 -7.78 11.80
N ALA A 46 -17.97 -8.38 10.71
CA ALA A 46 -18.83 -9.20 9.83
C ALA A 46 -18.72 -10.70 10.15
N ALA A 47 -17.62 -11.14 10.76
CA ALA A 47 -17.42 -12.52 11.24
C ALA A 47 -16.31 -12.54 12.29
N GLY A 48 -16.34 -13.53 13.18
CA GLY A 48 -15.42 -13.64 14.30
C GLY A 48 -15.77 -12.68 15.44
N ASP A 49 -14.79 -12.41 16.30
CA ASP A 49 -14.92 -11.51 17.44
C ASP A 49 -13.75 -10.51 17.46
N ALA A 50 -14.08 -9.23 17.39
CA ALA A 50 -13.14 -8.13 17.49
C ALA A 50 -13.81 -6.87 18.06
N GLN A 51 -13.04 -6.02 18.71
CA GLN A 51 -13.46 -4.74 19.25
C GLN A 51 -12.62 -3.64 18.63
N ILE A 52 -13.27 -2.52 18.29
CA ILE A 52 -12.64 -1.37 17.69
C ILE A 52 -12.76 -0.20 18.65
N ALA A 53 -11.65 0.41 19.00
CA ALA A 53 -11.59 1.63 19.79
C ALA A 53 -10.70 2.64 19.09
N SER A 54 -11.08 3.92 19.06
CA SER A 54 -10.27 4.96 18.44
C SER A 54 -10.31 6.25 19.25
N ASN A 55 -9.23 7.02 19.17
CA ASN A 55 -9.12 8.40 19.56
C ASN A 55 -8.76 9.26 18.35
N ALA A 56 -8.30 10.49 18.53
CA ALA A 56 -8.04 11.42 17.44
C ALA A 56 -6.93 10.96 16.48
N ALA A 57 -5.95 10.18 16.91
CA ALA A 57 -4.78 9.80 16.11
C ALA A 57 -4.47 8.29 16.14
N GLU A 58 -5.19 7.53 16.94
CA GLU A 58 -4.92 6.11 17.12
C GLU A 58 -6.20 5.29 17.07
N MET A 59 -6.12 4.16 16.41
CA MET A 59 -7.14 3.12 16.42
C MET A 59 -6.54 1.82 16.95
N ALA A 60 -7.21 1.21 17.91
CA ALA A 60 -6.89 -0.10 18.42
C ALA A 60 -7.98 -1.10 18.02
N ILE A 61 -7.57 -2.21 17.43
CA ILE A 61 -8.42 -3.34 17.10
C ILE A 61 -7.98 -4.52 17.96
N HIS A 62 -8.83 -4.94 18.87
CA HIS A 62 -8.62 -6.13 19.71
C HIS A 62 -9.39 -7.30 19.10
N GLN A 63 -8.68 -8.24 18.50
CA GLN A 63 -9.27 -9.46 17.97
C GLN A 63 -9.22 -10.56 19.03
N ASN A 64 -10.37 -11.17 19.34
CA ASN A 64 -10.47 -12.23 20.33
C ASN A 64 -10.55 -13.64 19.69
N SER A 65 -11.04 -13.73 18.46
CA SER A 65 -11.12 -15.01 17.71
C SER A 65 -9.87 -15.26 16.86
N GLN A 66 -9.63 -16.52 16.47
CA GLN A 66 -8.51 -16.91 15.62
C GLN A 66 -8.58 -16.22 14.25
N ASN A 67 -9.77 -16.13 13.65
CA ASN A 67 -10.04 -15.40 12.43
C ASN A 67 -11.15 -14.39 12.68
N ALA A 68 -11.04 -13.18 12.12
CA ALA A 68 -12.09 -12.17 12.15
C ALA A 68 -12.15 -11.39 10.84
N VAL A 69 -13.33 -10.92 10.49
CA VAL A 69 -13.58 -10.09 9.31
C VAL A 69 -14.21 -8.79 9.77
N ILE A 70 -13.61 -7.67 9.41
CA ILE A 70 -14.17 -6.33 9.60
C ILE A 70 -14.39 -5.71 8.22
N ASN A 71 -15.61 -5.30 7.95
CA ASN A 71 -15.95 -4.50 6.79
C ASN A 71 -15.84 -3.02 7.14
N TRP A 72 -15.20 -2.26 6.28
CA TRP A 72 -14.94 -0.83 6.44
C TRP A 72 -15.59 -0.03 5.31
N GLN A 73 -16.02 1.18 5.60
CA GLN A 73 -16.38 2.14 4.56
C GLN A 73 -15.11 2.70 3.87
N SER A 74 -14.09 3.01 4.67
CA SER A 74 -12.76 3.37 4.19
C SER A 74 -11.69 2.87 5.16
N PHE A 75 -10.51 2.54 4.64
CA PHE A 75 -9.37 2.16 5.47
C PHE A 75 -8.16 3.00 5.04
N ASN A 76 -8.02 4.15 5.68
CA ASN A 76 -6.91 5.08 5.49
C ASN A 76 -6.17 5.27 6.82
N ILE A 77 -4.91 5.68 6.76
CA ILE A 77 -4.10 6.05 7.93
C ILE A 77 -3.30 7.28 7.53
N ALA A 78 -3.64 8.45 8.05
CA ALA A 78 -2.93 9.68 7.74
C ALA A 78 -1.53 9.72 8.37
N ALA A 79 -0.69 10.64 7.90
CA ALA A 79 0.61 10.88 8.51
C ALA A 79 0.44 11.27 9.99
N GLY A 80 1.19 10.60 10.87
CA GLY A 80 1.06 10.77 12.33
C GLY A 80 -0.02 9.92 12.99
N GLU A 81 -0.88 9.24 12.22
CA GLU A 81 -1.85 8.30 12.77
C GLU A 81 -1.29 6.88 12.87
N ARG A 82 -1.89 6.09 13.76
CA ARG A 82 -1.55 4.69 13.98
C ARG A 82 -2.79 3.81 14.08
N VAL A 83 -2.73 2.65 13.43
CA VAL A 83 -3.64 1.53 13.67
C VAL A 83 -2.85 0.39 14.29
N SER A 84 -3.31 -0.09 15.46
CA SER A 84 -2.71 -1.21 16.18
C SER A 84 -3.70 -2.36 16.25
N VAL A 85 -3.27 -3.56 15.88
CA VAL A 85 -4.09 -4.77 15.92
C VAL A 85 -3.48 -5.74 16.93
N LEU A 86 -4.20 -5.99 18.01
CA LEU A 86 -3.84 -7.00 19.00
C LEU A 86 -4.64 -8.28 18.74
N GLN A 87 -3.94 -9.34 18.45
CA GLN A 87 -4.48 -10.64 18.05
C GLN A 87 -4.10 -11.73 19.06
N PRO A 88 -4.86 -12.83 19.18
CA PRO A 88 -4.60 -13.90 20.14
C PRO A 88 -3.22 -14.52 20.02
N ASN A 89 -2.69 -14.62 18.80
CA ASN A 89 -1.38 -15.20 18.49
C ASN A 89 -0.89 -14.78 17.08
N ALA A 90 0.33 -15.14 16.73
CA ALA A 90 0.93 -14.79 15.44
C ALA A 90 0.27 -15.46 14.21
N GLN A 91 -0.51 -16.52 14.39
CA GLN A 91 -1.26 -17.21 13.33
C GLN A 91 -2.70 -16.68 13.18
N ALA A 92 -3.19 -15.88 14.14
CA ALA A 92 -4.50 -15.26 14.04
C ALA A 92 -4.55 -14.31 12.85
N ALA A 93 -5.68 -14.29 12.15
CA ALA A 93 -5.84 -13.55 10.91
C ALA A 93 -7.02 -12.58 10.99
N LEU A 94 -6.75 -11.32 10.64
CA LEU A 94 -7.76 -10.26 10.53
C LEU A 94 -7.91 -9.82 9.08
N LEU A 95 -9.11 -9.95 8.53
CA LEU A 95 -9.47 -9.38 7.25
C LEU A 95 -10.11 -8.01 7.42
N ASN A 96 -9.44 -6.99 6.94
CA ASN A 96 -9.98 -5.65 6.78
C ASN A 96 -10.43 -5.50 5.33
N ARG A 97 -11.74 -5.57 5.09
CA ARG A 97 -12.32 -5.41 3.76
C ARG A 97 -12.93 -4.04 3.61
N VAL A 98 -12.53 -3.30 2.58
CA VAL A 98 -13.10 -2.00 2.25
C VAL A 98 -14.24 -2.18 1.26
N LEU A 99 -15.40 -1.62 1.60
CA LEU A 99 -16.62 -1.65 0.78
C LEU A 99 -16.84 -0.35 0.01
N GLY A 100 -16.14 0.73 0.38
CA GLY A 100 -16.21 2.01 -0.32
C GLY A 100 -15.49 1.97 -1.68
N SER A 101 -15.69 3.01 -2.47
CA SER A 101 -15.17 3.10 -3.84
C SER A 101 -13.81 3.78 -3.95
N ASN A 102 -13.24 4.31 -2.85
CA ASN A 102 -11.96 4.98 -2.86
C ASN A 102 -10.83 4.02 -2.49
N PRO A 103 -9.63 4.17 -3.04
CA PRO A 103 -8.45 3.42 -2.62
C PRO A 103 -8.15 3.60 -1.14
N SER A 104 -7.47 2.63 -0.56
CA SER A 104 -6.86 2.76 0.77
C SER A 104 -5.53 3.47 0.65
N GLU A 105 -5.34 4.53 1.43
CA GLU A 105 -4.13 5.34 1.46
C GLU A 105 -3.49 5.28 2.85
N ILE A 106 -2.30 4.69 2.94
CA ILE A 106 -1.58 4.46 4.19
C ILE A 106 -0.35 5.36 4.21
N PHE A 107 -0.41 6.45 4.96
CA PHE A 107 0.69 7.39 5.21
C PHE A 107 1.28 7.22 6.61
N GLY A 108 0.53 6.64 7.54
CA GLY A 108 0.89 6.45 8.94
C GLY A 108 1.41 5.06 9.26
N GLN A 109 1.09 4.58 10.46
CA GLN A 109 1.60 3.32 10.98
C GLN A 109 0.51 2.27 11.10
N LEU A 110 0.80 1.04 10.64
CA LEU A 110 -0.03 -0.14 10.88
C LEU A 110 0.81 -1.21 11.58
N GLN A 111 0.41 -1.61 12.78
CA GLN A 111 1.14 -2.58 13.58
C GLN A 111 0.23 -3.73 14.00
N ALA A 112 0.74 -4.98 13.95
CA ALA A 112 0.00 -6.16 14.38
C ALA A 112 0.95 -7.27 14.88
N ASN A 113 0.49 -8.07 15.82
CA ASN A 113 1.24 -9.26 16.27
C ASN A 113 0.88 -10.54 15.50
N GLY A 114 -0.14 -10.52 14.65
CA GLY A 114 -0.57 -11.64 13.81
C GLY A 114 -0.67 -11.25 12.34
N ARG A 115 -1.56 -11.89 11.59
CA ARG A 115 -1.72 -11.71 10.14
C ARG A 115 -2.77 -10.65 9.83
N VAL A 116 -2.41 -9.65 9.06
CA VAL A 116 -3.32 -8.58 8.60
C VAL A 116 -3.54 -8.68 7.11
N PHE A 117 -4.80 -8.76 6.73
CA PHE A 117 -5.25 -8.70 5.35
C PHE A 117 -5.96 -7.37 5.14
N LEU A 118 -5.51 -6.58 4.17
CA LEU A 118 -6.18 -5.38 3.69
C LEU A 118 -6.65 -5.62 2.26
N VAL A 119 -7.97 -5.72 2.10
CA VAL A 119 -8.60 -5.97 0.81
C VAL A 119 -9.39 -4.75 0.40
N ASN A 120 -8.97 -4.12 -0.69
CA ASN A 120 -9.68 -2.98 -1.28
C ASN A 120 -9.67 -3.08 -2.80
N PRO A 121 -10.79 -3.46 -3.46
CA PRO A 121 -10.87 -3.53 -4.91
C PRO A 121 -10.54 -2.22 -5.63
N ALA A 122 -10.76 -1.05 -5.00
CA ALA A 122 -10.45 0.25 -5.59
C ALA A 122 -8.93 0.56 -5.63
N GLY A 123 -8.13 -0.12 -4.82
CA GLY A 123 -6.67 0.05 -4.77
C GLY A 123 -6.13 0.11 -3.35
N VAL A 124 -4.83 -0.15 -3.22
CA VAL A 124 -4.08 0.01 -1.96
C VAL A 124 -2.78 0.74 -2.25
N TYR A 125 -2.57 1.85 -1.56
CA TYR A 125 -1.38 2.68 -1.67
C TYR A 125 -0.69 2.83 -0.31
N PHE A 126 0.53 2.35 -0.21
CA PHE A 126 1.42 2.62 0.92
C PHE A 126 2.35 3.76 0.54
N ALA A 127 2.21 4.89 1.21
CA ALA A 127 2.91 6.14 0.87
C ALA A 127 4.35 6.18 1.40
N PRO A 128 5.22 7.03 0.85
CA PRO A 128 6.53 7.26 1.41
C PRO A 128 6.45 7.68 2.89
N GLY A 129 7.28 7.07 3.73
CA GLY A 129 7.30 7.33 5.18
C GLY A 129 6.33 6.51 6.00
N ALA A 130 5.34 5.84 5.40
CA ALA A 130 4.50 4.89 6.11
C ALA A 130 5.31 3.68 6.59
N GLN A 131 4.84 3.07 7.70
CA GLN A 131 5.47 1.91 8.31
C GLN A 131 4.41 0.85 8.61
N VAL A 132 4.59 -0.34 8.07
CA VAL A 132 3.71 -1.48 8.33
C VAL A 132 4.53 -2.62 8.87
N ASP A 133 4.20 -3.07 10.07
CA ASP A 133 4.88 -4.17 10.77
C ASP A 133 3.83 -5.15 11.32
N ALA A 134 3.90 -6.41 10.89
CA ALA A 134 2.94 -7.43 11.33
C ALA A 134 3.55 -8.85 11.32
N GLY A 135 2.82 -9.80 11.88
CA GLY A 135 3.16 -11.21 11.70
C GLY A 135 3.16 -11.63 10.22
N ALA A 136 2.14 -11.17 9.50
CA ALA A 136 2.09 -11.19 8.04
C ALA A 136 1.24 -10.04 7.50
N ILE A 137 1.54 -9.60 6.27
CA ILE A 137 0.87 -8.47 5.60
C ILE A 137 0.39 -8.94 4.23
N ILE A 138 -0.91 -8.93 4.00
CA ILE A 138 -1.51 -9.23 2.72
C ILE A 138 -2.31 -8.02 2.26
N ALA A 139 -1.86 -7.33 1.21
CA ALA A 139 -2.58 -6.23 0.59
C ALA A 139 -3.08 -6.67 -0.78
N SER A 140 -4.40 -6.55 -1.01
CA SER A 140 -5.02 -7.09 -2.21
C SER A 140 -6.10 -6.19 -2.78
N THR A 141 -6.13 -6.10 -4.10
CA THR A 141 -7.29 -5.58 -4.84
C THR A 141 -8.25 -6.69 -5.30
N MET A 142 -7.89 -7.93 -5.04
CA MET A 142 -8.76 -9.09 -5.23
C MET A 142 -9.56 -9.35 -3.97
N ASN A 143 -10.78 -9.84 -4.10
CA ASN A 143 -11.65 -10.15 -2.97
C ASN A 143 -11.51 -11.61 -2.53
N ILE A 144 -11.95 -11.87 -1.30
CA ILE A 144 -12.03 -13.22 -0.72
C ILE A 144 -13.37 -13.35 -0.01
N THR A 145 -14.02 -14.51 -0.05
CA THR A 145 -15.28 -14.71 0.66
C THR A 145 -15.06 -14.82 2.18
N ASN A 146 -16.04 -14.40 2.98
CA ASN A 146 -15.95 -14.59 4.44
C ASN A 146 -15.84 -16.08 4.80
N ALA A 147 -16.57 -16.96 4.09
CA ALA A 147 -16.56 -18.39 4.34
C ALA A 147 -15.16 -18.98 4.11
N ASP A 148 -14.49 -18.60 3.02
CA ASP A 148 -13.14 -19.09 2.74
C ASP A 148 -12.14 -18.52 3.74
N PHE A 149 -12.21 -17.21 4.03
CA PHE A 149 -11.31 -16.57 4.99
C PHE A 149 -11.44 -17.20 6.38
N MET A 150 -12.67 -17.36 6.89
CA MET A 150 -12.92 -17.94 8.21
C MET A 150 -12.49 -19.41 8.31
N ALA A 151 -12.52 -20.13 7.18
CA ALA A 151 -12.05 -21.51 7.08
C ALA A 151 -10.54 -21.62 6.83
N GLY A 152 -9.79 -20.50 6.77
CA GLY A 152 -8.36 -20.50 6.49
C GLY A 152 -8.00 -20.84 5.04
N ARG A 153 -8.95 -20.76 4.12
CA ARG A 153 -8.74 -20.91 2.68
C ARG A 153 -8.58 -19.52 2.06
N TYR A 154 -7.37 -19.19 1.66
CA TYR A 154 -7.08 -17.83 1.18
C TYR A 154 -7.10 -17.77 -0.36
N ASN A 155 -8.30 -17.97 -0.93
CA ASN A 155 -8.56 -17.90 -2.37
C ASN A 155 -9.03 -16.50 -2.74
N PHE A 156 -8.17 -15.72 -3.36
CA PHE A 156 -8.46 -14.38 -3.83
C PHE A 156 -8.92 -14.42 -5.28
N VAL A 157 -9.99 -13.68 -5.59
CA VAL A 157 -10.54 -13.55 -6.94
C VAL A 157 -10.64 -12.07 -7.28
N GLY A 158 -10.04 -11.69 -8.39
CA GLY A 158 -10.04 -10.32 -8.88
C GLY A 158 -11.39 -9.90 -9.45
N THR A 159 -11.55 -8.61 -9.62
CA THR A 159 -12.67 -7.99 -10.33
C THR A 159 -12.17 -7.39 -11.64
N GLU A 160 -13.04 -7.23 -12.65
CA GLU A 160 -12.66 -6.65 -13.95
C GLU A 160 -12.05 -5.24 -13.83
N HIS A 161 -12.45 -4.48 -12.81
CA HIS A 161 -12.07 -3.09 -12.58
C HIS A 161 -11.16 -2.94 -11.34
N GLY A 162 -10.41 -3.98 -10.96
CA GLY A 162 -9.50 -3.93 -9.82
C GLY A 162 -8.45 -2.81 -9.96
N GLY A 163 -8.24 -2.07 -8.86
CA GLY A 163 -7.21 -1.05 -8.76
C GLY A 163 -5.80 -1.64 -8.71
N LYS A 164 -4.81 -0.80 -8.37
CA LYS A 164 -3.42 -1.19 -8.22
C LYS A 164 -3.04 -1.38 -6.76
N VAL A 165 -2.05 -2.24 -6.49
CA VAL A 165 -1.32 -2.24 -5.23
C VAL A 165 0.02 -1.56 -5.46
N ILE A 166 0.24 -0.44 -4.79
CA ILE A 166 1.47 0.35 -4.91
C ILE A 166 2.12 0.48 -3.54
N ASN A 167 3.36 0.03 -3.41
CA ASN A 167 4.16 0.21 -2.21
C ASN A 167 5.28 1.22 -2.44
N LYS A 168 5.30 2.30 -1.63
CA LYS A 168 6.43 3.24 -1.50
C LYS A 168 6.90 3.35 -0.04
N ALA A 169 6.34 2.53 0.83
CA ALA A 169 6.59 2.48 2.26
C ALA A 169 7.63 1.43 2.65
N SER A 170 7.82 1.26 3.96
CA SER A 170 8.50 0.13 4.56
C SER A 170 7.47 -0.88 5.09
N LEU A 171 7.44 -2.06 4.50
CA LEU A 171 6.64 -3.20 4.92
C LEU A 171 7.57 -4.24 5.52
N ALA A 172 7.33 -4.64 6.77
CA ALA A 172 8.12 -5.65 7.47
C ALA A 172 7.22 -6.74 8.03
N ALA A 173 7.54 -7.99 7.76
CA ALA A 173 6.93 -9.13 8.41
C ALA A 173 7.88 -9.74 9.46
N GLN A 174 7.31 -10.33 10.52
CA GLN A 174 8.09 -11.11 11.46
C GLN A 174 8.84 -12.25 10.76
N ASN A 175 9.91 -12.74 11.40
CA ASN A 175 10.69 -13.86 10.86
C ASN A 175 9.79 -15.09 10.58
N GLY A 176 9.86 -15.59 9.36
CA GLY A 176 8.99 -16.66 8.88
C GLY A 176 7.60 -16.20 8.42
N GLY A 177 7.32 -14.89 8.48
CA GLY A 177 6.05 -14.32 8.04
C GLY A 177 5.94 -14.14 6.52
N LEU A 178 4.80 -13.61 6.10
CA LEU A 178 4.48 -13.36 4.69
C LEU A 178 4.22 -11.89 4.45
N ILE A 179 4.77 -11.34 3.37
CA ILE A 179 4.25 -10.13 2.75
C ILE A 179 3.76 -10.50 1.35
N ALA A 180 2.47 -10.28 1.07
CA ALA A 180 1.89 -10.54 -0.23
C ALA A 180 1.19 -9.28 -0.76
N LEU A 181 1.62 -8.81 -1.92
CA LEU A 181 0.97 -7.73 -2.67
C LEU A 181 0.29 -8.36 -3.89
N LEU A 182 -1.06 -8.30 -3.92
CA LEU A 182 -1.87 -9.06 -4.88
C LEU A 182 -2.81 -8.12 -5.63
N GLY A 183 -2.80 -8.14 -6.95
CA GLY A 183 -3.69 -7.28 -7.73
C GLY A 183 -3.60 -7.54 -9.22
N LYS A 184 -4.27 -6.70 -10.00
CA LYS A 184 -4.11 -6.66 -11.45
C LYS A 184 -2.75 -6.06 -11.83
N ASP A 185 -2.38 -4.97 -11.14
CA ASP A 185 -1.07 -4.33 -11.22
C ASP A 185 -0.46 -4.23 -9.82
N VAL A 186 0.78 -4.64 -9.68
CA VAL A 186 1.54 -4.58 -8.42
C VAL A 186 2.85 -3.84 -8.66
N VAL A 187 3.06 -2.75 -7.94
CA VAL A 187 4.26 -1.92 -8.05
C VAL A 187 4.92 -1.76 -6.69
N ASN A 188 6.18 -2.16 -6.57
CA ASN A 188 7.01 -1.88 -5.41
C ASN A 188 8.08 -0.84 -5.76
N GLU A 189 7.99 0.32 -5.13
CA GLU A 189 9.01 1.39 -5.16
C GLU A 189 9.59 1.64 -3.76
N GLY A 190 9.11 0.92 -2.75
CA GLY A 190 9.52 0.98 -1.35
C GLY A 190 10.38 -0.22 -0.93
N VAL A 191 10.21 -0.61 0.32
CA VAL A 191 10.96 -1.69 0.98
C VAL A 191 9.99 -2.77 1.45
N VAL A 192 10.26 -4.02 1.08
CA VAL A 192 9.52 -5.21 1.51
C VAL A 192 10.51 -6.18 2.16
N VAL A 193 10.33 -6.52 3.44
CA VAL A 193 11.25 -7.38 4.20
C VAL A 193 10.49 -8.51 4.90
N ALA A 194 10.76 -9.76 4.50
CA ALA A 194 10.15 -10.98 5.06
C ALA A 194 11.22 -12.06 5.33
N LYS A 195 12.12 -11.79 6.29
CA LYS A 195 13.25 -12.71 6.61
C LYS A 195 12.76 -14.09 7.02
N LYS A 196 13.41 -15.15 6.50
CA LYS A 196 13.04 -16.56 6.71
C LYS A 196 11.60 -16.91 6.31
N GLY A 197 10.92 -15.95 5.64
CA GLY A 197 9.52 -16.05 5.22
C GLY A 197 9.38 -15.90 3.72
N THR A 198 8.27 -15.34 3.28
CA THR A 198 7.99 -15.14 1.87
C THR A 198 7.63 -13.68 1.57
N ALA A 199 8.27 -13.09 0.57
CA ALA A 199 7.87 -11.84 -0.05
C ALA A 199 7.29 -12.14 -1.43
N ALA A 200 5.98 -11.93 -1.60
CA ALA A 200 5.26 -12.26 -2.82
C ALA A 200 4.65 -11.02 -3.47
N LEU A 201 4.94 -10.80 -4.73
CA LEU A 201 4.30 -9.81 -5.59
C LEU A 201 3.61 -10.58 -6.73
N ALA A 202 2.28 -10.61 -6.74
CA ALA A 202 1.56 -11.41 -7.71
C ALA A 202 0.45 -10.62 -8.41
N ALA A 203 0.49 -10.65 -9.73
CA ALA A 203 -0.52 -10.06 -10.60
C ALA A 203 -1.30 -11.18 -11.32
N GLY A 204 -2.63 -11.17 -11.22
CA GLY A 204 -3.47 -12.22 -11.77
C GLY A 204 -4.96 -11.89 -11.60
N GLU A 205 -5.84 -12.75 -12.12
CA GLU A 205 -7.29 -12.69 -11.83
C GLU A 205 -7.66 -13.48 -10.58
N ALA A 206 -6.86 -14.49 -10.23
CA ALA A 206 -7.03 -15.23 -8.99
C ALA A 206 -5.66 -15.67 -8.44
N VAL A 207 -5.54 -15.62 -7.12
CA VAL A 207 -4.35 -16.04 -6.38
C VAL A 207 -4.78 -16.83 -5.17
N THR A 208 -4.17 -17.99 -4.94
CA THR A 208 -4.33 -18.76 -3.72
C THR A 208 -3.07 -18.61 -2.87
N LEU A 209 -3.25 -18.24 -1.61
CA LEU A 209 -2.18 -18.27 -0.62
C LEU A 209 -2.32 -19.56 0.20
N ASP A 210 -1.28 -20.36 0.23
CA ASP A 210 -1.19 -21.51 1.11
C ASP A 210 -0.16 -21.22 2.22
N PHE A 211 -0.60 -21.32 3.47
CA PHE A 211 0.25 -21.24 4.64
C PHE A 211 0.64 -22.65 5.08
N GLY A 212 1.14 -23.46 4.13
CA GLY A 212 1.45 -24.88 4.32
C GLY A 212 2.26 -25.21 5.57
N GLY A 213 2.14 -26.42 6.04
CA GLY A 213 2.71 -26.88 7.32
C GLY A 213 4.25 -26.92 7.38
N ASP A 214 4.95 -26.59 6.30
CA ASP A 214 6.42 -26.52 6.23
C ASP A 214 6.98 -25.09 6.46
N GLY A 215 6.12 -24.14 6.80
CA GLY A 215 6.48 -22.73 7.01
C GLY A 215 6.77 -21.95 5.72
N LYS A 216 6.66 -22.60 4.56
CA LYS A 216 6.74 -21.95 3.26
C LYS A 216 5.34 -21.58 2.79
N VAL A 217 5.18 -20.34 2.36
CA VAL A 217 3.94 -19.87 1.76
C VAL A 217 4.04 -20.03 0.26
N GLU A 218 3.11 -20.75 -0.34
CA GLU A 218 3.01 -20.88 -1.79
C GLU A 218 1.97 -19.89 -2.32
N VAL A 219 2.37 -19.10 -3.31
CA VAL A 219 1.49 -18.21 -4.05
C VAL A 219 1.30 -18.82 -5.43
N VAL A 220 0.10 -19.28 -5.72
CA VAL A 220 -0.23 -19.91 -7.00
C VAL A 220 -1.24 -19.01 -7.75
N PRO A 221 -0.84 -18.31 -8.81
CA PRO A 221 -1.80 -17.66 -9.70
C PRO A 221 -2.62 -18.72 -10.42
N THR A 222 -3.94 -18.67 -10.29
CA THR A 222 -4.82 -19.73 -10.81
C THR A 222 -5.62 -19.33 -12.04
N LYS A 223 -5.69 -18.06 -12.36
CA LYS A 223 -6.42 -17.53 -13.51
C LYS A 223 -5.71 -16.32 -14.11
N ALA A 224 -5.85 -16.15 -15.39
CA ALA A 224 -5.16 -15.12 -16.14
C ALA A 224 -6.08 -13.96 -16.48
N ALA A 225 -5.59 -12.75 -16.41
CA ALA A 225 -6.26 -11.54 -16.87
C ALA A 225 -5.58 -10.93 -18.10
N LEU A 226 -6.29 -10.03 -18.74
CA LEU A 226 -5.95 -9.52 -20.06
C LEU A 226 -4.69 -8.62 -20.12
N GLU A 227 -4.27 -7.98 -19.06
CA GLU A 227 -3.00 -7.25 -18.98
C GLU A 227 -2.57 -7.18 -17.52
N GLN A 228 -1.41 -7.74 -17.20
CA GLN A 228 -0.95 -7.86 -15.83
C GLN A 228 0.51 -7.51 -15.71
N ALA A 229 0.87 -6.75 -14.70
CA ALA A 229 2.25 -6.43 -14.44
C ALA A 229 2.62 -6.48 -12.97
N VAL A 230 3.79 -7.05 -12.70
CA VAL A 230 4.53 -6.87 -11.46
C VAL A 230 5.77 -6.07 -11.77
N THR A 231 5.95 -4.93 -11.10
CA THR A 231 7.13 -4.08 -11.25
C THR A 231 7.79 -3.86 -9.90
N ASN A 232 9.08 -4.21 -9.78
CA ASN A 232 9.89 -3.88 -8.63
C ASN A 232 10.97 -2.86 -9.01
N LYS A 233 10.89 -1.68 -8.39
CA LYS A 233 11.90 -0.61 -8.45
C LYS A 233 12.58 -0.37 -7.12
N GLY A 234 12.04 -0.93 -6.04
CA GLY A 234 12.53 -0.82 -4.69
C GLY A 234 13.35 -2.04 -4.25
N LEU A 235 13.29 -2.32 -2.95
CA LEU A 235 13.91 -3.50 -2.33
C LEU A 235 12.84 -4.54 -1.99
N VAL A 236 13.08 -5.79 -2.39
CA VAL A 236 12.36 -6.97 -1.89
C VAL A 236 13.37 -7.92 -1.28
N GLU A 237 13.27 -8.16 0.02
CA GLU A 237 14.18 -8.98 0.79
C GLU A 237 13.46 -10.12 1.51
N ALA A 238 13.94 -11.35 1.33
CA ALA A 238 13.50 -12.54 2.05
C ALA A 238 14.68 -13.47 2.34
N ASP A 239 15.69 -12.96 3.06
CA ASP A 239 16.89 -13.73 3.40
C ASP A 239 16.51 -15.00 4.18
N GLY A 240 17.03 -16.15 3.76
CA GLY A 240 16.70 -17.48 4.28
C GLY A 240 15.27 -17.93 3.93
N GLY A 241 14.59 -17.26 3.00
CA GLY A 241 13.22 -17.51 2.60
C GLY A 241 12.99 -17.44 1.08
N LEU A 242 11.82 -17.01 0.65
CA LEU A 242 11.41 -16.98 -0.75
C LEU A 242 11.01 -15.57 -1.18
N VAL A 243 11.58 -15.08 -2.26
CA VAL A 243 10.99 -14.00 -3.06
C VAL A 243 10.26 -14.59 -4.25
N PHE A 244 8.99 -14.29 -4.36
CA PHE A 244 8.12 -14.75 -5.44
C PHE A 244 7.54 -13.56 -6.19
N MET A 245 7.81 -13.45 -7.48
CA MET A 245 7.23 -12.44 -8.37
C MET A 245 6.55 -13.15 -9.52
N SER A 246 5.26 -12.97 -9.68
CA SER A 246 4.50 -13.66 -10.72
C SER A 246 3.46 -12.76 -11.37
N ALA A 247 3.43 -12.80 -12.69
CA ALA A 247 2.36 -12.23 -13.48
C ALA A 247 1.82 -13.31 -14.42
N ALA A 248 0.55 -13.66 -14.28
CA ALA A 248 -0.05 -14.76 -15.04
C ALA A 248 -1.15 -14.24 -15.98
N THR A 249 -1.11 -14.68 -17.23
CA THR A 249 -2.19 -14.48 -18.21
C THR A 249 -2.63 -15.82 -18.81
N GLY A 250 -3.91 -16.01 -19.09
CA GLY A 250 -4.44 -17.26 -19.69
C GLY A 250 -4.44 -17.29 -21.21
N ASP A 251 -4.08 -16.20 -21.83
CA ASP A 251 -4.10 -16.12 -23.29
C ASP A 251 -2.71 -15.78 -23.83
N ALA A 252 -2.24 -16.55 -24.85
CA ALA A 252 -0.96 -16.34 -25.50
C ALA A 252 -0.85 -15.00 -26.25
N LEU A 253 -1.96 -14.30 -26.44
CA LEU A 253 -2.03 -13.00 -27.12
C LEU A 253 -1.90 -11.82 -26.15
N THR A 254 -1.94 -12.07 -24.85
CA THR A 254 -1.95 -11.02 -23.81
C THR A 254 -0.62 -10.99 -23.07
N ARG A 255 -0.12 -9.80 -22.77
CA ARG A 255 1.21 -9.62 -22.18
C ARG A 255 1.13 -9.65 -20.66
N SER A 256 1.73 -10.65 -20.03
CA SER A 256 2.11 -10.57 -18.63
C SER A 256 3.59 -10.25 -18.50
N ALA A 257 3.94 -9.34 -17.62
CA ALA A 257 5.31 -8.94 -17.40
C ALA A 257 5.70 -8.91 -15.93
N VAL A 258 6.87 -9.43 -15.63
CA VAL A 258 7.60 -9.14 -14.39
C VAL A 258 8.76 -8.24 -14.77
N ASN A 259 8.75 -7.00 -14.30
CA ASN A 259 9.80 -6.01 -14.51
C ASN A 259 10.61 -5.86 -13.22
N GLN A 260 11.84 -6.36 -13.22
CA GLN A 260 12.77 -6.22 -12.11
C GLN A 260 13.75 -5.09 -12.43
N GLU A 261 13.55 -3.93 -11.79
CA GLU A 261 14.35 -2.71 -11.99
C GLU A 261 15.14 -2.33 -10.73
N GLY A 262 14.73 -2.81 -9.56
CA GLY A 262 15.32 -2.53 -8.25
C GLY A 262 16.24 -3.66 -7.73
N ILE A 263 16.06 -3.98 -6.44
CA ILE A 263 16.84 -5.03 -5.74
C ILE A 263 15.90 -6.12 -5.27
N VAL A 264 16.25 -7.37 -5.58
CA VAL A 264 15.65 -8.57 -5.01
C VAL A 264 16.74 -9.35 -4.29
N ARG A 265 16.52 -9.67 -3.01
CA ARG A 265 17.49 -10.38 -2.20
C ARG A 265 16.82 -11.54 -1.44
N ALA A 266 17.40 -12.71 -1.57
CA ALA A 266 17.07 -13.89 -0.82
C ALA A 266 18.36 -14.66 -0.50
N ALA A 267 19.26 -13.99 0.24
CA ALA A 267 20.53 -14.59 0.64
C ALA A 267 20.31 -15.68 1.72
N SER A 268 21.29 -16.55 1.92
CA SER A 268 21.22 -17.52 3.02
C SER A 268 21.25 -16.79 4.37
N LEU A 269 20.43 -17.23 5.32
CA LEU A 269 20.36 -16.66 6.66
C LEU A 269 20.27 -17.81 7.69
N ASP A 270 21.20 -17.84 8.64
CA ASP A 270 21.26 -18.83 9.72
C ASP A 270 21.13 -20.30 9.21
N GLY A 271 21.83 -20.64 8.12
CA GLY A 271 21.81 -21.97 7.51
C GLY A 271 20.59 -22.27 6.63
N ALA A 272 19.57 -21.39 6.59
CA ALA A 272 18.46 -21.49 5.66
C ALA A 272 18.84 -20.88 4.31
N ALA A 273 18.67 -21.65 3.22
CA ALA A 273 18.89 -21.15 1.86
C ALA A 273 17.73 -20.26 1.44
N GLY A 274 18.04 -19.11 0.84
CA GLY A 274 17.04 -18.29 0.18
C GLY A 274 16.81 -18.68 -1.27
N SER A 275 15.70 -18.26 -1.84
CA SER A 275 15.37 -18.50 -3.24
C SER A 275 14.60 -17.33 -3.85
N VAL A 276 14.76 -17.13 -5.15
CA VAL A 276 14.02 -16.15 -5.95
C VAL A 276 13.35 -16.88 -7.09
N ARG A 277 12.03 -16.67 -7.24
CA ARG A 277 11.26 -17.19 -8.37
C ARG A 277 10.52 -16.04 -9.07
N MET A 278 10.77 -15.90 -10.36
CA MET A 278 10.05 -14.95 -11.23
C MET A 278 9.37 -15.73 -12.34
N THR A 279 8.08 -15.49 -12.56
CA THR A 279 7.27 -16.21 -13.54
C THR A 279 6.32 -15.27 -14.27
N ALA A 280 6.47 -15.17 -15.58
CA ALA A 280 5.58 -14.40 -16.47
C ALA A 280 5.80 -14.84 -17.92
N ASN A 281 4.99 -14.34 -18.87
CA ASN A 281 5.29 -14.51 -20.28
C ASN A 281 6.55 -13.70 -20.67
N ASP A 282 6.79 -12.58 -20.00
CA ASP A 282 7.98 -11.74 -20.23
C ASP A 282 8.59 -11.36 -18.85
N VAL A 283 9.80 -11.81 -18.57
CA VAL A 283 10.57 -11.44 -17.38
C VAL A 283 11.72 -10.56 -17.81
N ARG A 284 11.71 -9.29 -17.37
CA ARG A 284 12.71 -8.28 -17.71
C ARG A 284 13.54 -7.92 -16.51
N LEU A 285 14.85 -8.05 -16.63
CA LEU A 285 15.83 -7.56 -15.68
C LEU A 285 16.45 -6.29 -16.27
N ALA A 286 16.18 -5.15 -15.64
CA ALA A 286 16.72 -3.88 -16.13
C ALA A 286 18.22 -3.77 -15.87
N ALA A 287 18.90 -2.96 -16.68
CA ALA A 287 20.30 -2.64 -16.44
C ALA A 287 20.45 -1.97 -15.05
N GLY A 288 21.35 -2.49 -14.21
CA GLY A 288 21.55 -2.01 -12.84
C GLY A 288 20.63 -2.66 -11.80
N SER A 289 19.65 -3.48 -12.19
CA SER A 289 18.89 -4.27 -11.22
C SER A 289 19.77 -5.35 -10.59
N VAL A 290 19.46 -5.70 -9.32
CA VAL A 290 20.20 -6.72 -8.56
C VAL A 290 19.25 -7.86 -8.18
N THR A 291 19.68 -9.10 -8.45
CA THR A 291 19.04 -10.30 -7.90
C THR A 291 20.13 -11.11 -7.17
N ASP A 292 20.03 -11.15 -5.83
CA ASP A 292 21.04 -11.75 -4.95
C ASP A 292 20.45 -12.96 -4.20
N VAL A 293 20.99 -14.11 -4.46
CA VAL A 293 20.70 -15.39 -3.75
C VAL A 293 21.97 -15.94 -3.13
N SER A 294 22.95 -15.08 -2.82
CA SER A 294 24.23 -15.47 -2.25
C SER A 294 24.07 -16.15 -0.88
N GLY A 295 25.01 -16.99 -0.52
CA GLY A 295 25.04 -17.62 0.79
C GLY A 295 26.41 -18.21 1.10
N ALA A 296 26.77 -18.22 2.39
CA ALA A 296 27.91 -19.00 2.83
C ALA A 296 27.61 -20.48 2.55
N LYS A 297 28.47 -21.17 1.76
CA LYS A 297 28.49 -22.62 1.76
C LYS A 297 28.66 -23.04 3.21
N ALA A 298 27.71 -23.81 3.74
CA ALA A 298 27.97 -24.56 4.96
C ALA A 298 29.24 -25.39 4.70
N GLY A 299 30.30 -25.06 5.41
CA GLY A 299 31.52 -25.85 5.35
C GLY A 299 31.18 -27.28 5.77
N THR A 300 31.42 -28.21 4.90
CA THR A 300 31.47 -29.65 5.23
C THR A 300 32.68 -29.92 6.14
#